data_d92d247bbdd0c2918396f15a842e7b90
#
_entry.id   d92d247bbdd0c2918396f15a842e7b90
#
_cell.length_a   1.000
_cell.length_b   1.000
_cell.length_c   1.000
_cell.angle_alpha   90.00
_cell.angle_beta   90.00
_cell.angle_gamma   90.00
#
_symmetry.space_group_name_H-M   'P 1'
#
loop_
_entity.id
_entity.type
_entity.pdbx_description
1 polymer ?
#
loop_
_entity_poly.entity_id
_entity_poly.type
_entity_poly.pdbx_seq_one_letter_code
_entity_poly.pdbx_strand_id
1 'polypeptide(L)'
;MTDGYLSINGRRRLFGETSVQGSKNSALPCLTACCMCEKGCCNLCRCPYLSDVENTLEIMETLGCRCNYDSERELANISAESIFGSTIEPEMMNRMRSSILFLGVLLSRIGEADVGYPGGCELGARPIDLHLKAFRKLGVQIEESQGVIHCRIKSKLKPCSVSLLCPSVGATENIMLLMAKSDGETVIRNAAREPEIVDLQDFLNLM
;
A
#
# COMPACT_ATOMS: atom_id res chain seq x y z
N MET A 1 3.27 32.46 -11.92
CA MET A 1 3.53 31.07 -12.40
C MET A 1 4.61 31.20 -13.44
N THR A 2 5.80 30.68 -13.19
CA THR A 2 6.85 30.62 -14.22
C THR A 2 6.53 29.44 -15.11
N ASP A 3 6.21 29.69 -16.36
CA ASP A 3 6.04 28.63 -17.37
C ASP A 3 7.37 27.86 -17.48
N GLY A 4 7.42 26.68 -16.85
CA GLY A 4 8.54 25.77 -17.00
C GLY A 4 8.46 25.10 -18.36
N TYR A 5 9.58 25.08 -19.09
CA TYR A 5 9.68 24.33 -20.36
C TYR A 5 10.83 23.33 -20.32
N LEU A 6 10.65 22.22 -21.00
CA LEU A 6 11.69 21.22 -21.18
C LEU A 6 12.31 21.39 -22.59
N SER A 7 13.63 21.64 -22.64
CA SER A 7 14.37 21.69 -23.89
C SER A 7 15.18 20.41 -24.10
N ILE A 8 14.95 19.71 -25.22
CA ILE A 8 15.63 18.46 -25.54
C ILE A 8 16.49 18.63 -26.77
N ASN A 9 17.81 18.50 -26.62
CA ASN A 9 18.75 18.45 -27.72
C ASN A 9 19.08 16.98 -28.07
N GLY A 10 18.40 16.44 -29.05
CA GLY A 10 18.55 15.06 -29.48
C GLY A 10 19.82 14.78 -30.31
N ARG A 11 19.90 13.57 -30.90
CA ARG A 11 20.97 13.12 -31.81
C ARG A 11 22.37 12.99 -31.18
N ARG A 12 22.43 12.84 -29.85
CA ARG A 12 23.69 12.50 -29.15
C ARG A 12 23.70 11.05 -28.81
N ARG A 13 24.81 10.36 -29.10
CA ARG A 13 25.04 8.99 -28.64
C ARG A 13 25.32 9.02 -27.15
N LEU A 14 24.58 8.21 -26.40
CA LEU A 14 24.81 8.04 -24.95
C LEU A 14 25.84 6.96 -24.70
N PHE A 15 26.73 7.19 -23.74
CA PHE A 15 27.72 6.25 -23.23
C PHE A 15 27.73 6.30 -21.73
N GLY A 16 27.94 5.17 -21.08
CA GLY A 16 28.05 5.05 -19.64
C GLY A 16 27.19 3.95 -19.10
N GLU A 17 27.33 3.73 -17.81
CA GLU A 17 26.57 2.79 -17.03
C GLU A 17 25.82 3.56 -15.93
N THR A 18 24.65 3.05 -15.54
CA THR A 18 23.90 3.58 -14.42
C THR A 18 23.24 2.45 -13.65
N SER A 19 23.08 2.61 -12.36
CA SER A 19 22.29 1.70 -11.53
C SER A 19 20.89 2.25 -11.39
N VAL A 20 19.88 1.37 -11.53
CA VAL A 20 18.50 1.71 -11.32
C VAL A 20 18.19 1.55 -9.84
N GLN A 21 17.55 2.57 -9.23
CA GLN A 21 17.06 2.48 -7.86
C GLN A 21 15.95 1.44 -7.71
N GLY A 22 15.58 1.10 -6.47
CA GLY A 22 14.45 0.21 -6.19
C GLY A 22 13.13 0.72 -6.78
N SER A 23 12.22 -0.21 -7.06
CA SER A 23 10.90 0.13 -7.62
C SER A 23 10.01 0.76 -6.55
N LYS A 24 9.46 1.94 -6.83
CA LYS A 24 8.45 2.58 -6.00
C LYS A 24 7.25 1.66 -5.76
N ASN A 25 6.74 1.07 -6.82
CA ASN A 25 5.52 0.28 -6.76
C ASN A 25 5.69 -1.04 -5.99
N SER A 26 6.90 -1.57 -5.91
CA SER A 26 7.22 -2.71 -5.05
C SER A 26 7.48 -2.28 -3.61
N ALA A 27 8.17 -1.15 -3.40
CA ALA A 27 8.54 -0.69 -2.07
C ALA A 27 7.31 -0.30 -1.22
N LEU A 28 6.35 0.43 -1.79
CA LEU A 28 5.19 0.94 -1.04
C LEU A 28 4.29 -0.17 -0.46
N PRO A 29 3.88 -1.20 -1.21
CA PRO A 29 3.10 -2.30 -0.63
C PRO A 29 3.91 -3.12 0.38
N CYS A 30 5.21 -3.35 0.16
CA CYS A 30 6.06 -4.05 1.13
C CYS A 30 6.24 -3.24 2.43
N LEU A 31 6.47 -1.92 2.35
CA LEU A 31 6.48 -1.04 3.53
C LEU A 31 5.17 -1.11 4.29
N THR A 32 4.05 -0.98 3.59
CA THR A 32 2.73 -1.07 4.21
C THR A 32 2.51 -2.43 4.88
N ALA A 33 2.96 -3.53 4.24
CA ALA A 33 2.90 -4.88 4.80
C ALA A 33 3.68 -5.02 6.11
N CYS A 34 4.77 -4.25 6.33
CA CYS A 34 5.51 -4.28 7.59
C CYS A 34 4.63 -3.99 8.81
N CYS A 35 3.54 -3.23 8.65
CA CYS A 35 2.57 -3.01 9.73
C CYS A 35 1.89 -4.30 10.23
N MET A 36 1.97 -5.39 9.49
CA MET A 36 1.42 -6.69 9.88
C MET A 36 2.36 -7.49 10.80
N CYS A 37 3.63 -7.09 10.91
CA CYS A 37 4.62 -7.74 11.74
C CYS A 37 4.34 -7.49 13.23
N GLU A 38 4.04 -8.54 13.99
CA GLU A 38 3.68 -8.42 15.40
C GLU A 38 4.87 -8.42 16.36
N LYS A 39 6.00 -8.98 15.92
CA LYS A 39 7.21 -9.08 16.73
C LYS A 39 8.45 -8.91 15.87
N GLY A 40 9.43 -8.21 16.40
CA GLY A 40 10.69 -7.95 15.71
C GLY A 40 10.60 -6.77 14.74
N CYS A 41 11.41 -6.80 13.71
CA CYS A 41 11.48 -5.73 12.72
C CYS A 41 11.65 -6.28 11.30
N CYS A 42 11.13 -5.53 10.33
CA CYS A 42 11.31 -5.79 8.91
C CYS A 42 12.43 -4.90 8.37
N ASN A 43 13.33 -5.48 7.58
CA ASN A 43 14.37 -4.75 6.85
C ASN A 43 14.06 -4.78 5.36
N LEU A 44 13.71 -3.63 4.80
CA LEU A 44 13.47 -3.48 3.36
C LEU A 44 14.69 -2.84 2.72
N CYS A 45 15.44 -3.63 1.94
CA CYS A 45 16.61 -3.18 1.17
C CYS A 45 16.19 -2.64 -0.19
N ARG A 46 17.00 -1.72 -0.74
CA ARG A 46 16.73 -1.05 -2.02
C ARG A 46 15.41 -0.29 -2.01
N CYS A 47 15.01 0.24 -0.87
CA CYS A 47 13.87 1.11 -0.72
C CYS A 47 14.23 2.49 -1.27
N PRO A 48 13.62 2.96 -2.38
CA PRO A 48 14.07 4.18 -3.05
C PRO A 48 13.74 5.44 -2.23
N TYR A 49 14.58 6.45 -2.33
CA TYR A 49 14.34 7.76 -1.70
C TYR A 49 13.35 8.57 -2.54
N LEU A 50 12.09 8.54 -2.14
CA LEU A 50 10.97 9.19 -2.84
C LEU A 50 9.97 9.76 -1.84
N SER A 51 9.29 10.84 -2.20
CA SER A 51 8.25 11.47 -1.36
C SER A 51 7.13 10.51 -0.96
N ASP A 52 6.73 9.58 -1.83
CA ASP A 52 5.72 8.56 -1.51
C ASP A 52 6.21 7.61 -0.41
N VAL A 53 7.52 7.28 -0.38
CA VAL A 53 8.12 6.48 0.69
C VAL A 53 8.10 7.24 2.00
N GLU A 54 8.52 8.51 1.99
CA GLU A 54 8.49 9.38 3.19
C GLU A 54 7.07 9.52 3.74
N ASN A 55 6.07 9.78 2.87
CA ASN A 55 4.66 9.84 3.27
C ASN A 55 4.16 8.50 3.86
N THR A 56 4.61 7.36 3.31
CA THR A 56 4.25 6.04 3.84
C THR A 56 4.82 5.86 5.24
N LEU A 57 6.09 6.19 5.46
CA LEU A 57 6.74 6.11 6.77
C LEU A 57 6.07 7.04 7.79
N GLU A 58 5.73 8.27 7.40
CA GLU A 58 5.00 9.22 8.26
C GLU A 58 3.64 8.64 8.70
N ILE A 59 2.85 8.07 7.78
CA ILE A 59 1.59 7.39 8.14
C ILE A 59 1.86 6.25 9.13
N MET A 60 2.87 5.42 8.89
CA MET A 60 3.22 4.31 9.77
C MET A 60 3.59 4.78 11.17
N GLU A 61 4.31 5.89 11.29
CA GLU A 61 4.68 6.49 12.59
C GLU A 61 3.45 6.99 13.34
N THR A 62 2.48 7.61 12.67
CA THR A 62 1.22 8.02 13.31
C THR A 62 0.40 6.83 13.81
N LEU A 63 0.52 5.69 13.17
CA LEU A 63 -0.11 4.43 13.60
C LEU A 63 0.62 3.75 14.76
N GLY A 64 1.82 4.22 15.15
CA GLY A 64 2.61 3.71 16.25
C GLY A 64 3.78 2.81 15.83
N CYS A 65 4.11 2.73 14.55
CA CYS A 65 5.32 2.07 14.09
C CYS A 65 6.57 2.91 14.44
N ARG A 66 7.70 2.23 14.60
CA ARG A 66 9.01 2.87 14.64
C ARG A 66 9.68 2.65 13.29
N CYS A 67 9.95 3.75 12.59
CA CYS A 67 10.54 3.74 11.28
C CYS A 67 11.96 4.34 11.34
N ASN A 68 12.94 3.64 10.82
CA ASN A 68 14.30 4.15 10.63
C ASN A 68 14.68 3.94 9.16
N TYR A 69 14.91 5.05 8.46
CA TYR A 69 15.19 5.04 7.03
C TYR A 69 16.54 5.68 6.74
N ASP A 70 17.45 4.90 6.15
CA ASP A 70 18.76 5.32 5.67
C ASP A 70 18.67 5.51 4.15
N SER A 71 18.59 6.77 3.72
CA SER A 71 18.45 7.13 2.30
C SER A 71 19.72 6.87 1.49
N GLU A 72 20.91 6.88 2.12
CA GLU A 72 22.18 6.61 1.43
C GLU A 72 22.33 5.10 1.12
N ARG A 73 21.83 4.26 2.02
CA ARG A 73 21.83 2.80 1.87
C ARG A 73 20.56 2.24 1.25
N GLU A 74 19.57 3.08 0.99
CA GLU A 74 18.23 2.68 0.56
C GLU A 74 17.66 1.56 1.45
N LEU A 75 17.79 1.72 2.78
CA LEU A 75 17.41 0.73 3.77
C LEU A 75 16.34 1.29 4.72
N ALA A 76 15.17 0.65 4.75
CA ALA A 76 14.15 0.93 5.74
C ALA A 76 14.09 -0.20 6.78
N ASN A 77 14.21 0.17 8.07
CA ASN A 77 14.03 -0.74 9.21
C ASN A 77 12.76 -0.34 9.94
N ILE A 78 11.79 -1.25 10.00
CA ILE A 78 10.43 -1.00 10.50
C ILE A 78 10.10 -1.96 11.64
N SER A 79 9.66 -1.42 12.78
CA SER A 79 9.04 -2.19 13.86
C SER A 79 7.60 -1.72 14.07
N ALA A 80 6.66 -2.65 13.94
CA ALA A 80 5.22 -2.42 14.10
C ALA A 80 4.66 -3.10 15.36
N GLU A 81 5.51 -3.47 16.32
CA GLU A 81 5.08 -4.11 17.57
C GLU A 81 4.09 -3.25 18.37
N SER A 82 4.28 -1.94 18.34
CA SER A 82 3.51 -0.96 19.10
C SER A 82 2.39 -0.30 18.31
N ILE A 83 1.94 -0.90 17.20
CA ILE A 83 0.85 -0.34 16.43
C ILE A 83 -0.44 -0.30 17.27
N PHE A 84 -1.07 0.86 17.35
CA PHE A 84 -2.27 1.10 18.16
C PHE A 84 -3.36 1.86 17.40
N GLY A 85 -2.99 2.58 16.35
CA GLY A 85 -3.89 3.43 15.58
C GLY A 85 -4.63 2.66 14.48
N SER A 86 -5.92 2.93 14.32
CA SER A 86 -6.74 2.46 13.19
C SER A 86 -7.26 3.61 12.33
N THR A 87 -6.87 4.84 12.64
CA THR A 87 -7.34 6.05 11.96
C THR A 87 -6.19 6.72 11.23
N ILE A 88 -6.43 7.07 9.97
CA ILE A 88 -5.51 7.88 9.16
C ILE A 88 -6.28 9.08 8.64
N GLU A 89 -5.80 10.27 9.01
CA GLU A 89 -6.44 11.53 8.65
C GLU A 89 -6.57 11.70 7.12
N PRO A 90 -7.67 12.28 6.64
CA PRO A 90 -7.91 12.50 5.22
C PRO A 90 -6.77 13.25 4.52
N GLU A 91 -6.14 14.19 5.22
CA GLU A 91 -5.05 14.99 4.70
C GLU A 91 -3.81 14.13 4.37
N MET A 92 -3.46 13.18 5.22
CA MET A 92 -2.38 12.23 4.99
C MET A 92 -2.72 11.24 3.87
N MET A 93 -3.94 10.71 3.88
CA MET A 93 -4.42 9.79 2.85
C MET A 93 -4.40 10.43 1.46
N ASN A 94 -4.72 11.73 1.37
CA ASN A 94 -4.81 12.45 0.10
C ASN A 94 -3.45 12.78 -0.54
N ARG A 95 -2.34 12.62 0.18
CA ARG A 95 -0.99 12.92 -0.35
C ARG A 95 -0.53 11.93 -1.43
N MET A 96 -1.02 10.68 -1.40
CA MET A 96 -0.64 9.65 -2.37
C MET A 96 -1.75 8.64 -2.61
N ARG A 97 -1.73 8.01 -3.79
CA ARG A 97 -2.74 7.00 -4.16
C ARG A 97 -2.58 5.69 -3.39
N SER A 98 -1.35 5.27 -3.16
CA SER A 98 -1.00 4.01 -2.48
C SER A 98 -1.41 3.99 -1.01
N SER A 99 -1.77 5.11 -0.40
CA SER A 99 -2.28 5.18 0.97
C SER A 99 -3.49 4.26 1.19
N ILE A 100 -4.27 3.94 0.15
CA ILE A 100 -5.39 3.00 0.24
C ILE A 100 -4.97 1.59 0.71
N LEU A 101 -3.71 1.21 0.58
CA LEU A 101 -3.19 -0.09 1.00
C LEU A 101 -3.24 -0.26 2.53
N PHE A 102 -3.15 0.84 3.27
CA PHE A 102 -3.33 0.81 4.72
C PHE A 102 -4.68 0.26 5.16
N LEU A 103 -5.72 0.39 4.32
CA LEU A 103 -7.04 -0.16 4.62
C LEU A 103 -6.99 -1.68 4.82
N GLY A 104 -6.32 -2.41 3.90
CA GLY A 104 -6.16 -3.87 4.02
C GLY A 104 -5.33 -4.28 5.22
N VAL A 105 -4.23 -3.58 5.45
CA VAL A 105 -3.30 -3.87 6.55
C VAL A 105 -3.94 -3.61 7.92
N LEU A 106 -4.60 -2.46 8.12
CA LEU A 106 -5.26 -2.13 9.38
C LEU A 106 -6.39 -3.12 9.70
N LEU A 107 -7.19 -3.47 8.71
CA LEU A 107 -8.22 -4.48 8.87
C LEU A 107 -7.64 -5.86 9.23
N SER A 108 -6.56 -6.27 8.56
CA SER A 108 -5.89 -7.54 8.86
C SER A 108 -5.24 -7.56 10.25
N ARG A 109 -4.66 -6.43 10.69
CA ARG A 109 -3.91 -6.32 11.95
C ARG A 109 -4.79 -6.02 13.16
N ILE A 110 -5.75 -5.09 13.00
CA ILE A 110 -6.53 -4.50 14.09
C ILE A 110 -8.01 -4.90 14.01
N GLY A 111 -8.51 -5.20 12.80
CA GLY A 111 -9.91 -5.51 12.55
C GLY A 111 -10.79 -4.29 12.23
N GLU A 112 -10.20 -3.10 12.29
CA GLU A 112 -10.89 -1.85 11.96
C GLU A 112 -9.98 -0.84 11.28
N ALA A 113 -10.56 0.05 10.49
CA ALA A 113 -9.86 1.16 9.84
C ALA A 113 -10.83 2.31 9.57
N ASP A 114 -10.43 3.52 9.94
CA ASP A 114 -11.09 4.79 9.60
C ASP A 114 -10.08 5.61 8.80
N VAL A 115 -10.31 5.72 7.50
CA VAL A 115 -9.32 6.34 6.60
C VAL A 115 -9.99 7.34 5.66
N GLY A 116 -9.30 8.43 5.37
CA GLY A 116 -9.73 9.35 4.32
C GLY A 116 -9.68 8.70 2.92
N TYR A 117 -10.22 9.38 1.92
CA TYR A 117 -10.03 8.96 0.53
C TYR A 117 -8.59 9.17 0.09
N PRO A 118 -7.99 8.20 -0.62
CA PRO A 118 -6.64 8.34 -1.12
C PRO A 118 -6.55 9.45 -2.17
N GLY A 119 -5.37 10.03 -2.30
CA GLY A 119 -5.09 11.06 -3.28
C GLY A 119 -5.42 10.64 -4.71
N GLY A 120 -5.78 11.63 -5.51
CA GLY A 120 -5.94 11.46 -6.94
C GLY A 120 -4.59 11.40 -7.66
N CYS A 121 -4.64 11.10 -8.94
CA CYS A 121 -3.54 11.35 -9.85
C CYS A 121 -3.99 12.46 -10.81
N GLU A 122 -3.11 13.36 -11.19
CA GLU A 122 -3.38 14.40 -12.22
C GLU A 122 -3.94 13.81 -13.53
N LEU A 123 -3.73 12.51 -13.74
CA LEU A 123 -4.23 11.75 -14.90
C LEU A 123 -5.72 11.39 -14.84
N GLY A 124 -6.46 11.78 -13.78
CA GLY A 124 -7.91 11.59 -13.65
C GLY A 124 -8.36 10.78 -12.44
N ALA A 125 -9.68 10.69 -12.29
CA ALA A 125 -10.31 9.95 -11.19
C ALA A 125 -10.00 8.45 -11.29
N ARG A 126 -9.47 7.90 -10.21
CA ARG A 126 -9.23 6.45 -10.06
C ARG A 126 -10.07 5.95 -8.89
N PRO A 127 -11.28 5.47 -9.14
CA PRO A 127 -12.19 5.03 -8.08
C PRO A 127 -11.58 3.86 -7.30
N ILE A 128 -11.93 3.79 -6.01
CA ILE A 128 -11.52 2.71 -5.10
C ILE A 128 -12.59 1.62 -4.97
N ASP A 129 -13.60 1.66 -5.80
CA ASP A 129 -14.76 0.78 -5.74
C ASP A 129 -14.40 -0.70 -5.88
N LEU A 130 -13.33 -1.05 -6.62
CA LEU A 130 -12.82 -2.42 -6.70
C LEU A 130 -12.33 -2.94 -5.35
N HIS A 131 -11.63 -2.10 -4.58
CA HIS A 131 -11.20 -2.44 -3.23
C HIS A 131 -12.41 -2.66 -2.32
N LEU A 132 -13.32 -1.70 -2.26
CA LEU A 132 -14.47 -1.74 -1.35
C LEU A 132 -15.44 -2.88 -1.69
N LYS A 133 -15.69 -3.15 -2.99
CA LYS A 133 -16.51 -4.28 -3.44
C LYS A 133 -15.89 -5.63 -3.01
N ALA A 134 -14.58 -5.78 -3.19
CA ALA A 134 -13.87 -6.99 -2.77
C ALA A 134 -13.96 -7.18 -1.26
N PHE A 135 -13.72 -6.14 -0.49
CA PHE A 135 -13.75 -6.17 0.97
C PHE A 135 -15.15 -6.50 1.52
N ARG A 136 -16.22 -5.89 0.97
CA ARG A 136 -17.60 -6.26 1.32
C ARG A 136 -17.87 -7.75 1.07
N LYS A 137 -17.38 -8.29 -0.05
CA LYS A 137 -17.53 -9.71 -0.38
C LYS A 137 -16.79 -10.62 0.62
N LEU A 138 -15.65 -10.18 1.13
CA LEU A 138 -14.85 -10.88 2.14
C LEU A 138 -15.40 -10.73 3.55
N GLY A 139 -16.47 -9.95 3.75
CA GLY A 139 -17.17 -9.82 5.04
C GLY A 139 -16.85 -8.56 5.84
N VAL A 140 -16.13 -7.60 5.24
CA VAL A 140 -15.88 -6.30 5.86
C VAL A 140 -17.15 -5.44 5.76
N GLN A 141 -17.55 -4.85 6.88
CA GLN A 141 -18.59 -3.80 6.90
C GLN A 141 -17.93 -2.46 6.57
N ILE A 142 -18.55 -1.74 5.63
CA ILE A 142 -18.00 -0.48 5.11
C ILE A 142 -19.12 0.56 5.08
N GLU A 143 -18.89 1.66 5.77
CA GLU A 143 -19.70 2.86 5.78
C GLU A 143 -18.86 4.03 5.29
N GLU A 144 -19.45 4.90 4.48
CA GLU A 144 -18.78 6.05 3.90
C GLU A 144 -19.51 7.32 4.37
N SER A 145 -18.86 8.15 5.16
CA SER A 145 -19.46 9.37 5.69
C SER A 145 -18.42 10.49 5.83
N GLN A 146 -18.82 11.72 5.54
CA GLN A 146 -18.01 12.93 5.74
C GLN A 146 -16.57 12.85 5.14
N GLY A 147 -16.41 12.15 4.02
CA GLY A 147 -15.08 11.99 3.38
C GLY A 147 -14.17 10.94 4.04
N VAL A 148 -14.72 10.14 4.96
CA VAL A 148 -14.02 9.05 5.64
C VAL A 148 -14.67 7.71 5.29
N ILE A 149 -13.85 6.69 5.14
CA ILE A 149 -14.24 5.30 4.91
C ILE A 149 -14.07 4.56 6.24
N HIS A 150 -15.18 4.14 6.83
CA HIS A 150 -15.21 3.40 8.09
C HIS A 150 -15.34 1.91 7.78
N CYS A 151 -14.33 1.14 8.14
CA CYS A 151 -14.30 -0.30 7.89
C CYS A 151 -14.18 -1.08 9.19
N ARG A 152 -14.95 -2.16 9.32
CA ARG A 152 -14.98 -3.01 10.52
C ARG A 152 -15.13 -4.47 10.15
N ILE A 153 -14.37 -5.34 10.80
CA ILE A 153 -14.55 -6.79 10.78
C ILE A 153 -15.28 -7.19 12.04
N LYS A 154 -16.62 -7.37 11.96
CA LYS A 154 -17.45 -7.80 13.10
C LYS A 154 -17.45 -9.30 13.35
N SER A 155 -17.06 -10.08 12.35
CA SER A 155 -16.97 -11.53 12.41
C SER A 155 -15.73 -11.97 11.63
N LYS A 156 -15.40 -13.28 11.66
CA LYS A 156 -14.30 -13.79 10.82
C LYS A 156 -14.49 -13.41 9.36
N LEU A 157 -13.41 -13.01 8.69
CA LEU A 157 -13.38 -12.85 7.24
C LEU A 157 -13.87 -14.14 6.56
N LYS A 158 -14.44 -13.98 5.37
CA LYS A 158 -15.02 -15.10 4.61
C LYS A 158 -14.15 -15.40 3.38
N PRO A 159 -13.13 -16.26 3.50
CA PRO A 159 -12.32 -16.66 2.37
C PRO A 159 -13.21 -17.17 1.23
N CYS A 160 -13.03 -16.64 0.04
CA CYS A 160 -13.84 -17.01 -1.12
C CYS A 160 -13.15 -16.59 -2.43
N SER A 161 -13.72 -16.98 -3.56
CA SER A 161 -13.25 -16.46 -4.85
C SER A 161 -13.77 -15.03 -5.08
N VAL A 162 -12.86 -14.08 -5.21
CA VAL A 162 -13.13 -12.67 -5.54
C VAL A 162 -12.75 -12.44 -6.99
N SER A 163 -13.69 -11.93 -7.81
CA SER A 163 -13.41 -11.59 -9.21
C SER A 163 -13.38 -10.08 -9.37
N LEU A 164 -12.26 -9.54 -9.85
CA LEU A 164 -12.14 -8.13 -10.20
C LEU A 164 -12.74 -7.88 -11.59
N LEU A 165 -13.46 -6.79 -11.77
CA LEU A 165 -14.06 -6.41 -13.07
C LEU A 165 -12.97 -6.10 -14.12
N CYS A 166 -11.87 -5.53 -13.69
CA CYS A 166 -10.67 -5.32 -14.49
C CYS A 166 -9.44 -5.57 -13.62
N PRO A 167 -8.29 -5.95 -14.20
CA PRO A 167 -7.04 -6.04 -13.46
C PRO A 167 -6.73 -4.70 -12.78
N SER A 168 -6.42 -4.76 -11.50
CA SER A 168 -6.03 -3.58 -10.70
C SER A 168 -4.93 -3.99 -9.73
N VAL A 169 -3.76 -3.39 -9.88
CA VAL A 169 -2.61 -3.63 -9.00
C VAL A 169 -3.00 -3.36 -7.56
N GLY A 170 -3.42 -2.14 -7.25
CA GLY A 170 -3.75 -1.77 -5.87
C GLY A 170 -4.89 -2.59 -5.25
N ALA A 171 -5.93 -2.97 -6.03
CA ALA A 171 -6.99 -3.83 -5.49
C ALA A 171 -6.48 -5.25 -5.22
N THR A 172 -5.61 -5.80 -6.08
CA THR A 172 -4.99 -7.11 -5.89
C THR A 172 -4.13 -7.09 -4.63
N GLU A 173 -3.20 -6.14 -4.50
CA GLU A 173 -2.35 -5.96 -3.32
C GLU A 173 -3.17 -5.81 -2.04
N ASN A 174 -4.20 -4.99 -2.07
CA ASN A 174 -5.01 -4.71 -0.89
C ASN A 174 -5.81 -5.95 -0.42
N ILE A 175 -6.28 -6.80 -1.35
CA ILE A 175 -6.89 -8.08 -1.01
C ILE A 175 -5.84 -9.04 -0.44
N MET A 176 -4.64 -9.09 -1.00
CA MET A 176 -3.53 -9.89 -0.47
C MET A 176 -3.22 -9.50 0.97
N LEU A 177 -3.05 -8.20 1.24
CA LEU A 177 -2.79 -7.66 2.58
C LEU A 177 -3.92 -7.98 3.56
N LEU A 178 -5.18 -7.80 3.16
CA LEU A 178 -6.32 -8.10 4.01
C LEU A 178 -6.38 -9.59 4.40
N MET A 179 -6.12 -10.48 3.45
CA MET A 179 -6.33 -11.91 3.61
C MET A 179 -5.11 -12.70 4.05
N ALA A 180 -3.92 -12.08 4.09
CA ALA A 180 -2.66 -12.77 4.40
C ALA A 180 -2.65 -13.48 5.76
N LYS A 181 -3.42 -13.00 6.75
CA LYS A 181 -3.53 -13.59 8.09
C LYS A 181 -4.85 -14.35 8.31
N SER A 182 -5.68 -14.50 7.29
CA SER A 182 -6.96 -15.18 7.43
C SER A 182 -6.83 -16.69 7.31
N ASP A 183 -7.66 -17.43 8.04
CA ASP A 183 -7.79 -18.86 7.88
C ASP A 183 -8.50 -19.20 6.56
N GLY A 184 -7.97 -20.14 5.78
CA GLY A 184 -8.58 -20.64 4.56
C GLY A 184 -8.04 -20.02 3.28
N GLU A 185 -8.60 -20.40 2.14
CA GLU A 185 -8.14 -20.03 0.81
C GLU A 185 -8.99 -18.92 0.19
N THR A 186 -8.34 -17.85 -0.28
CA THR A 186 -8.97 -16.80 -1.09
C THR A 186 -8.37 -16.79 -2.49
N VAL A 187 -9.23 -16.88 -3.50
CA VAL A 187 -8.82 -16.85 -4.90
C VAL A 187 -9.17 -15.50 -5.52
N ILE A 188 -8.18 -14.77 -6.02
CA ILE A 188 -8.39 -13.52 -6.74
C ILE A 188 -8.43 -13.83 -8.24
N ARG A 189 -9.61 -13.73 -8.86
CA ARG A 189 -9.77 -13.90 -10.32
C ARG A 189 -9.59 -12.56 -11.01
N ASN A 190 -8.98 -12.58 -12.19
CA ASN A 190 -8.61 -11.38 -12.94
C ASN A 190 -7.69 -10.43 -12.14
N ALA A 191 -6.81 -11.04 -11.34
CA ALA A 191 -5.79 -10.31 -10.60
C ALA A 191 -4.81 -9.59 -11.54
N ALA A 192 -4.20 -8.52 -11.05
CA ALA A 192 -3.05 -7.90 -11.68
C ALA A 192 -1.85 -8.89 -11.70
N ARG A 193 -0.95 -8.73 -12.68
CA ARG A 193 0.18 -9.65 -12.91
C ARG A 193 1.52 -8.92 -13.01
N GLU A 194 1.54 -7.66 -12.66
CA GLU A 194 2.73 -6.82 -12.63
C GLU A 194 3.76 -7.37 -11.64
N PRO A 195 5.07 -7.16 -11.86
CA PRO A 195 6.14 -7.70 -11.03
C PRO A 195 5.99 -7.37 -9.54
N GLU A 196 5.48 -6.19 -9.21
CA GLU A 196 5.25 -5.75 -7.83
C GLU A 196 4.28 -6.64 -7.05
N ILE A 197 3.35 -7.33 -7.73
CA ILE A 197 2.46 -8.32 -7.09
C ILE A 197 3.26 -9.52 -6.60
N VAL A 198 4.24 -9.97 -7.39
CA VAL A 198 5.14 -11.07 -7.02
C VAL A 198 6.05 -10.64 -5.88
N ASP A 199 6.60 -9.43 -5.95
CA ASP A 199 7.45 -8.87 -4.89
C ASP A 199 6.69 -8.83 -3.54
N LEU A 200 5.43 -8.37 -3.55
CA LEU A 200 4.60 -8.38 -2.34
C LEU A 200 4.31 -9.80 -1.85
N GLN A 201 4.01 -10.74 -2.76
CA GLN A 201 3.81 -12.15 -2.41
C GLN A 201 5.04 -12.74 -1.73
N ASP A 202 6.21 -12.53 -2.32
CA ASP A 202 7.46 -13.06 -1.78
C ASP A 202 7.78 -12.43 -0.42
N PHE A 203 7.54 -11.13 -0.28
CA PHE A 203 7.71 -10.42 0.98
C PHE A 203 6.78 -10.98 2.07
N LEU A 204 5.49 -11.16 1.78
CA LEU A 204 4.54 -11.74 2.74
C LEU A 204 4.88 -13.17 3.13
N ASN A 205 5.45 -13.97 2.21
CA ASN A 205 5.89 -15.33 2.50
C ASN A 205 7.16 -15.38 3.39
N LEU A 206 7.96 -14.31 3.40
CA LEU A 206 9.15 -14.20 4.26
C LEU A 206 8.83 -13.70 5.67
N MET A 207 7.67 -13.08 5.88
CA MET A 207 7.20 -12.60 7.19
C MET A 207 6.65 -13.72 8.05
#